data_bf086aad13754ac4ba158cddd30ff167
#
_entry.id   bf086aad13754ac4ba158cddd30ff167
#
_cell.length_a   1.000
_cell.length_b   1.000
_cell.length_c   1.000
_cell.angle_alpha   90.00
_cell.angle_beta   90.00
_cell.angle_gamma   90.00
#
_symmetry.space_group_name_H-M   'P 1'
#
loop_
_entity.id
_entity.type
_entity.pdbx_description
1 polymer ?
#
loop_
_entity_poly.entity_id
_entity_poly.type
_entity_poly.pdbx_seq_one_letter_code
_entity_poly.pdbx_strand_id
1 'polypeptide(L)'
;MRKEVGPLKRYAPLIAACLLAGLVAFPFLRNVVTGERGMPGAQIGGHFTLQTSAGPLDTASLGTELIMIYFGYTYCPDVCPTELARMAQVYQGLGSDKTRVSGLFVTVDPERDTVAAVTEYARAFEPTFKGLSGDRVRIEQVMRRYQVYAQKAGEDPSNYTVDHSSRIYLMNSDAKLMALFSMDTDIPTMIDQVKTFL
;
A
#
# COMPACT_ATOMS: atom_id res chain seq x y z
N MET A 1 4.86 39.01 67.38
CA MET A 1 5.22 39.25 65.94
C MET A 1 4.67 38.11 65.09
N ARG A 2 3.54 38.34 64.45
CA ARG A 2 2.98 37.38 63.45
C ARG A 2 3.74 37.61 62.12
N LYS A 3 4.46 36.61 61.64
CA LYS A 3 5.03 36.64 60.29
C LYS A 3 3.91 36.52 59.28
N GLU A 4 3.64 37.58 58.56
CA GLU A 4 2.76 37.54 57.41
C GLU A 4 3.35 36.62 56.36
N VAL A 5 2.69 35.51 56.05
CA VAL A 5 3.07 34.59 54.99
C VAL A 5 2.60 35.25 53.70
N GLY A 6 3.54 35.73 52.88
CA GLY A 6 3.25 36.44 51.65
C GLY A 6 2.30 35.63 50.74
N PRO A 7 1.49 36.30 49.89
CA PRO A 7 0.42 35.68 49.09
C PRO A 7 0.90 34.53 48.21
N LEU A 8 2.13 34.52 47.79
CA LEU A 8 2.70 33.49 46.93
C LEU A 8 2.79 32.09 47.58
N LYS A 9 3.05 32.03 48.91
CA LYS A 9 3.08 30.76 49.67
C LYS A 9 1.71 30.10 49.84
N ARG A 10 0.64 30.87 49.73
CA ARG A 10 -0.74 30.37 49.85
C ARG A 10 -1.17 29.60 48.61
N TYR A 11 -0.60 29.94 47.45
CA TYR A 11 -0.92 29.29 46.16
C TYR A 11 0.12 28.21 45.74
N ALA A 12 1.20 28.05 46.49
CA ALA A 12 2.24 27.09 46.21
C ALA A 12 1.71 25.64 45.98
N PRO A 13 0.77 25.11 46.81
CA PRO A 13 0.25 23.75 46.59
C PRO A 13 -0.64 23.65 45.33
N LEU A 14 -1.35 24.72 44.97
CA LEU A 14 -2.17 24.77 43.77
C LEU A 14 -1.30 24.82 42.50
N ILE A 15 -0.24 25.59 42.52
CA ILE A 15 0.75 25.66 41.41
C ILE A 15 1.44 24.32 41.22
N ALA A 16 1.85 23.66 42.30
CA ALA A 16 2.44 22.34 42.24
C ALA A 16 1.51 21.26 41.68
N ALA A 17 0.22 21.32 42.05
CA ALA A 17 -0.80 20.42 41.52
C ALA A 17 -1.07 20.64 40.02
N CYS A 18 -1.10 21.90 39.58
CA CYS A 18 -1.26 22.23 38.14
C CYS A 18 -0.04 21.80 37.31
N LEU A 19 1.16 21.96 37.83
CA LEU A 19 2.40 21.51 37.17
C LEU A 19 2.47 19.96 37.06
N LEU A 20 2.07 19.24 38.12
CA LEU A 20 1.99 17.77 38.10
C LEU A 20 0.91 17.28 37.15
N ALA A 21 -0.26 17.90 37.12
CA ALA A 21 -1.33 17.58 36.17
C ALA A 21 -0.88 17.86 34.70
N GLY A 22 -0.17 18.95 34.46
CA GLY A 22 0.41 19.28 33.17
C GLY A 22 1.45 18.26 32.70
N LEU A 23 2.30 17.75 33.62
CA LEU A 23 3.32 16.76 33.30
C LEU A 23 2.72 15.39 32.92
N VAL A 24 1.57 15.03 33.50
CA VAL A 24 0.83 13.79 33.19
C VAL A 24 -0.03 13.97 31.92
N ALA A 25 -0.63 15.14 31.74
CA ALA A 25 -1.51 15.42 30.60
C ALA A 25 -0.73 15.71 29.29
N PHE A 26 0.50 16.26 29.41
CA PHE A 26 1.30 16.65 28.24
C PHE A 26 1.63 15.51 27.28
N PRO A 27 2.10 14.32 27.71
CA PRO A 27 2.31 13.20 26.79
C PRO A 27 0.98 12.68 26.19
N PHE A 28 -0.11 12.77 26.92
CA PHE A 28 -1.44 12.36 26.43
C PHE A 28 -1.98 13.34 25.37
N LEU A 29 -1.85 14.65 25.61
CA LEU A 29 -2.23 15.68 24.64
C LEU A 29 -1.33 15.65 23.38
N ARG A 30 -0.06 15.40 23.54
CA ARG A 30 0.88 15.29 22.41
C ARG A 30 0.47 14.16 21.46
N ASN A 31 0.07 13.00 21.97
CA ASN A 31 -0.41 11.88 21.16
C ASN A 31 -1.78 12.17 20.51
N VAL A 32 -2.57 13.07 21.06
CA VAL A 32 -3.88 13.49 20.48
C VAL A 32 -3.68 14.52 19.37
N VAL A 33 -2.72 15.44 19.54
CA VAL A 33 -2.47 16.56 18.61
C VAL A 33 -1.59 16.15 17.40
N THR A 34 -0.69 15.17 17.57
CA THR A 34 0.18 14.70 16.46
C THR A 34 -0.51 13.77 15.47
N GLY A 35 -1.79 13.43 15.70
CA GLY A 35 -2.56 12.63 14.73
C GLY A 35 -2.06 11.20 14.55
N GLU A 36 -1.09 10.74 15.35
CA GLU A 36 -0.61 9.35 15.36
C GLU A 36 -1.62 8.40 16.02
N ARG A 37 -2.88 8.48 15.59
CA ARG A 37 -3.82 7.36 15.71
C ARG A 37 -3.63 6.44 14.51
N GLY A 38 -2.41 6.03 14.22
CA GLY A 38 -2.18 4.78 13.55
C GLY A 38 -2.71 3.68 14.46
N MET A 39 -3.67 2.90 14.01
CA MET A 39 -3.98 1.64 14.70
C MET A 39 -2.67 0.89 14.87
N PRO A 40 -2.34 0.37 16.07
CA PRO A 40 -1.10 -0.38 16.23
C PRO A 40 -1.17 -1.59 15.29
N GLY A 41 -0.36 -1.59 14.20
CA GLY A 41 0.08 -2.80 13.61
C GLY A 41 -0.56 -3.34 12.35
N ALA A 42 -1.34 -2.62 11.57
CA ALA A 42 -1.62 -3.08 10.20
C ALA A 42 -0.53 -2.63 9.24
N GLN A 43 0.63 -3.26 9.30
CA GLN A 43 1.71 -3.04 8.34
C GLN A 43 1.22 -3.51 6.95
N ILE A 44 1.16 -2.57 5.97
CA ILE A 44 0.82 -2.92 4.59
C ILE A 44 1.93 -3.78 4.02
N GLY A 45 1.56 -4.94 3.42
CA GLY A 45 2.49 -5.81 2.73
C GLY A 45 2.61 -7.20 3.32
N GLY A 46 3.78 -7.81 3.10
CA GLY A 46 4.08 -9.20 3.43
C GLY A 46 4.04 -10.11 2.20
N HIS A 47 4.89 -11.13 2.19
CA HIS A 47 4.96 -12.09 1.10
C HIS A 47 3.66 -12.88 0.93
N PHE A 48 3.38 -13.24 -0.32
CA PHE A 48 2.24 -14.07 -0.66
C PHE A 48 2.57 -15.02 -1.82
N THR A 49 1.78 -16.10 -1.91
CA THR A 49 1.86 -17.05 -3.03
C THR A 49 0.53 -17.05 -3.78
N LEU A 50 0.57 -16.77 -5.10
CA LEU A 50 -0.58 -16.85 -6.01
C LEU A 50 -0.18 -17.61 -7.28
N GLN A 51 -1.16 -17.93 -8.12
CA GLN A 51 -0.97 -18.69 -9.36
C GLN A 51 -0.56 -17.79 -10.52
N THR A 52 0.42 -18.23 -11.29
CA THR A 52 0.82 -17.67 -12.59
C THR A 52 0.75 -18.75 -13.67
N SER A 53 0.93 -18.39 -14.94
CA SER A 53 0.99 -19.36 -16.04
C SER A 53 2.15 -20.37 -15.93
N ALA A 54 3.16 -20.05 -15.12
CA ALA A 54 4.31 -20.95 -14.83
C ALA A 54 4.12 -21.78 -13.55
N GLY A 55 2.94 -21.69 -12.90
CA GLY A 55 2.64 -22.32 -11.63
C GLY A 55 2.60 -21.32 -10.47
N PRO A 56 2.63 -21.81 -9.22
CA PRO A 56 2.60 -20.94 -8.05
C PRO A 56 3.85 -20.08 -7.97
N LEU A 57 3.67 -18.79 -7.73
CA LEU A 57 4.72 -17.81 -7.50
C LEU A 57 4.64 -17.33 -6.06
N ASP A 58 5.69 -17.57 -5.29
CA ASP A 58 5.93 -16.91 -4.01
C ASP A 58 6.72 -15.63 -4.27
N THR A 59 6.22 -14.49 -3.80
CA THR A 59 6.91 -13.20 -3.97
C THR A 59 8.26 -13.13 -3.26
N ALA A 60 8.50 -13.97 -2.25
CA ALA A 60 9.82 -14.12 -1.61
C ALA A 60 10.88 -14.70 -2.56
N SER A 61 10.47 -15.42 -3.61
CA SER A 61 11.37 -16.07 -4.57
C SER A 61 11.70 -15.24 -5.81
N LEU A 62 11.23 -13.98 -5.89
CA LEU A 62 11.40 -13.13 -7.08
C LEU A 62 12.87 -12.78 -7.36
N GLY A 63 13.71 -12.69 -6.32
CA GLY A 63 15.14 -12.40 -6.46
C GLY A 63 15.46 -10.95 -6.89
N THR A 64 14.46 -10.05 -6.90
CA THR A 64 14.62 -8.63 -7.20
C THR A 64 14.61 -7.79 -5.92
N GLU A 65 15.25 -6.63 -5.97
CA GLU A 65 15.36 -5.73 -4.81
C GLU A 65 14.04 -5.03 -4.52
N LEU A 66 13.30 -4.69 -5.58
CA LEU A 66 12.00 -4.04 -5.48
C LEU A 66 10.93 -4.80 -6.26
N ILE A 67 9.69 -4.62 -5.83
CA ILE A 67 8.51 -5.19 -6.46
C ILE A 67 7.48 -4.07 -6.62
N MET A 68 7.08 -3.79 -7.86
CA MET A 68 5.91 -2.95 -8.13
C MET A 68 4.69 -3.85 -8.26
N ILE A 69 3.62 -3.55 -7.51
CA ILE A 69 2.39 -4.34 -7.51
C ILE A 69 1.21 -3.42 -7.83
N TYR A 70 0.39 -3.83 -8.78
CA TYR A 70 -0.89 -3.21 -9.06
C TYR A 70 -2.02 -4.22 -8.90
N PHE A 71 -3.07 -3.82 -8.15
CA PHE A 71 -4.28 -4.62 -7.94
C PHE A 71 -5.39 -4.09 -8.86
N GLY A 72 -5.96 -4.96 -9.67
CA GLY A 72 -6.99 -4.59 -10.63
C GLY A 72 -7.70 -5.80 -11.22
N TYR A 73 -8.43 -5.63 -12.32
CA TYR A 73 -9.10 -6.73 -13.02
C TYR A 73 -9.11 -6.49 -14.54
N THR A 74 -9.15 -7.56 -15.33
CA THR A 74 -8.95 -7.48 -16.78
C THR A 74 -10.14 -6.83 -17.52
N TYR A 75 -11.32 -6.85 -16.94
CA TYR A 75 -12.55 -6.25 -17.49
C TYR A 75 -12.72 -4.76 -17.13
N CYS A 76 -11.73 -4.13 -16.49
CA CYS A 76 -11.76 -2.70 -16.16
C CYS A 76 -11.63 -1.87 -17.44
N PRO A 77 -12.60 -0.98 -17.74
CA PRO A 77 -12.61 -0.28 -19.04
C PRO A 77 -11.64 0.91 -19.11
N ASP A 78 -11.10 1.40 -17.99
CA ASP A 78 -10.41 2.70 -17.95
C ASP A 78 -9.18 2.72 -17.02
N VAL A 79 -9.38 2.64 -15.71
CA VAL A 79 -8.32 2.91 -14.73
C VAL A 79 -7.21 1.86 -14.74
N CYS A 80 -7.55 0.57 -14.84
CA CYS A 80 -6.55 -0.50 -14.81
C CYS A 80 -5.58 -0.45 -16.00
N PRO A 81 -6.03 -0.31 -17.26
CA PRO A 81 -5.09 -0.20 -18.37
C PRO A 81 -4.23 1.07 -18.28
N THR A 82 -4.79 2.18 -17.79
CA THR A 82 -4.05 3.43 -17.60
C THR A 82 -2.93 3.24 -16.56
N GLU A 83 -3.22 2.68 -15.40
CA GLU A 83 -2.22 2.48 -14.33
C GLU A 83 -1.16 1.45 -14.71
N LEU A 84 -1.51 0.37 -15.40
CA LEU A 84 -0.53 -0.60 -15.91
C LEU A 84 0.38 0.01 -16.98
N ALA A 85 -0.15 0.86 -17.86
CA ALA A 85 0.66 1.60 -18.84
C ALA A 85 1.63 2.56 -18.14
N ARG A 86 1.19 3.27 -17.07
CA ARG A 86 2.06 4.11 -16.25
C ARG A 86 3.14 3.29 -15.55
N MET A 87 2.78 2.16 -14.96
CA MET A 87 3.72 1.25 -14.31
C MET A 87 4.77 0.73 -15.30
N ALA A 88 4.37 0.41 -16.54
CA ALA A 88 5.28 0.00 -17.60
C ALA A 88 6.23 1.14 -18.02
N GLN A 89 5.74 2.39 -18.12
CA GLN A 89 6.57 3.55 -18.41
C GLN A 89 7.61 3.80 -17.31
N VAL A 90 7.21 3.68 -16.03
CA VAL A 90 8.16 3.74 -14.91
C VAL A 90 9.22 2.66 -15.05
N TYR A 91 8.82 1.41 -15.25
CA TYR A 91 9.72 0.28 -15.41
C TYR A 91 10.75 0.50 -16.55
N GLN A 92 10.30 0.96 -17.71
CA GLN A 92 11.19 1.29 -18.84
C GLN A 92 12.11 2.50 -18.53
N GLY A 93 11.62 3.50 -17.79
CA GLY A 93 12.39 4.69 -17.38
C GLY A 93 13.52 4.38 -16.39
N LEU A 94 13.52 3.20 -15.77
CA LEU A 94 14.63 2.74 -14.92
C LEU A 94 15.89 2.37 -15.73
N GLY A 95 15.78 2.17 -17.04
CA GLY A 95 16.92 1.81 -17.89
C GLY A 95 17.50 0.44 -17.52
N SER A 96 18.81 0.39 -17.22
CA SER A 96 19.49 -0.85 -16.80
C SER A 96 18.98 -1.39 -15.46
N ASP A 97 18.52 -0.52 -14.56
CA ASP A 97 18.09 -0.90 -13.20
C ASP A 97 16.75 -1.66 -13.21
N LYS A 98 16.02 -1.66 -14.31
CA LYS A 98 14.75 -2.39 -14.41
C LYS A 98 14.86 -3.88 -14.09
N THR A 99 16.03 -4.50 -14.32
CA THR A 99 16.26 -5.91 -13.98
C THR A 99 16.26 -6.19 -12.48
N ARG A 100 16.41 -5.15 -11.65
CA ARG A 100 16.36 -5.20 -10.19
C ARG A 100 14.93 -5.05 -9.64
N VAL A 101 13.94 -4.83 -10.54
CA VAL A 101 12.54 -4.58 -10.18
C VAL A 101 11.62 -5.60 -10.83
N SER A 102 10.72 -6.21 -10.07
CA SER A 102 9.65 -7.06 -10.60
C SER A 102 8.35 -6.27 -10.72
N GLY A 103 7.59 -6.47 -11.81
CA GLY A 103 6.25 -5.94 -11.99
C GLY A 103 5.19 -7.02 -11.86
N LEU A 104 4.21 -6.82 -10.97
CA LEU A 104 3.12 -7.76 -10.70
C LEU A 104 1.77 -7.10 -10.91
N PHE A 105 0.89 -7.77 -11.63
CA PHE A 105 -0.53 -7.48 -11.70
C PHE A 105 -1.30 -8.56 -10.93
N VAL A 106 -2.02 -8.19 -9.89
CA VAL A 106 -2.80 -9.11 -9.05
C VAL A 106 -4.29 -8.85 -9.26
N THR A 107 -5.04 -9.87 -9.67
CA THR A 107 -6.48 -9.68 -9.83
C THR A 107 -7.21 -9.46 -8.51
N VAL A 108 -8.24 -8.61 -8.55
CA VAL A 108 -9.25 -8.45 -7.49
C VAL A 108 -10.56 -9.18 -7.83
N ASP A 109 -10.65 -9.76 -9.03
CA ASP A 109 -11.84 -10.47 -9.55
C ASP A 109 -11.50 -11.87 -10.07
N PRO A 110 -11.10 -12.79 -9.21
CA PRO A 110 -10.68 -14.13 -9.62
C PRO A 110 -11.81 -14.98 -10.20
N GLU A 111 -13.06 -14.53 -10.14
CA GLU A 111 -14.20 -15.24 -10.74
C GLU A 111 -14.22 -15.11 -12.27
N ARG A 112 -13.81 -13.96 -12.82
CA ARG A 112 -13.69 -13.72 -14.26
C ARG A 112 -12.24 -13.82 -14.75
N ASP A 113 -11.28 -13.47 -13.90
CA ASP A 113 -9.88 -13.37 -14.25
C ASP A 113 -9.16 -14.70 -14.04
N THR A 114 -9.13 -15.52 -15.08
CA THR A 114 -8.33 -16.75 -15.10
C THR A 114 -6.84 -16.42 -15.08
N VAL A 115 -6.00 -17.37 -14.66
CA VAL A 115 -4.51 -17.23 -14.69
C VAL A 115 -4.01 -16.87 -16.09
N ALA A 116 -4.59 -17.45 -17.14
CA ALA A 116 -4.23 -17.16 -18.53
C ALA A 116 -4.60 -15.69 -18.89
N ALA A 117 -5.80 -15.25 -18.56
CA ALA A 117 -6.26 -13.89 -18.86
C ALA A 117 -5.38 -12.82 -18.17
N VAL A 118 -5.11 -12.96 -16.88
CA VAL A 118 -4.25 -11.98 -16.16
C VAL A 118 -2.80 -12.00 -16.65
N THR A 119 -2.31 -13.16 -17.08
CA THR A 119 -0.94 -13.28 -17.66
C THR A 119 -0.84 -12.54 -18.98
N GLU A 120 -1.78 -12.77 -19.88
CA GLU A 120 -1.85 -12.09 -21.18
C GLU A 120 -2.02 -10.58 -20.99
N TYR A 121 -2.93 -10.19 -20.12
CA TYR A 121 -3.21 -8.79 -19.82
C TYR A 121 -1.98 -8.06 -19.29
N ALA A 122 -1.29 -8.60 -18.30
CA ALA A 122 -0.10 -7.98 -17.74
C ALA A 122 1.03 -7.83 -18.78
N ARG A 123 1.25 -8.88 -19.59
CA ARG A 123 2.29 -8.92 -20.64
C ARG A 123 2.00 -7.97 -21.81
N ALA A 124 0.75 -7.62 -22.04
CA ALA A 124 0.40 -6.64 -23.07
C ALA A 124 0.98 -5.24 -22.78
N PHE A 125 1.23 -4.91 -21.51
CA PHE A 125 1.85 -3.63 -21.11
C PHE A 125 3.38 -3.74 -21.02
N GLU A 126 3.89 -4.82 -20.46
CA GLU A 126 5.33 -5.08 -20.37
C GLU A 126 5.56 -6.61 -20.37
N PRO A 127 6.34 -7.17 -21.32
CA PRO A 127 6.50 -8.61 -21.47
C PRO A 127 7.03 -9.34 -20.23
N THR A 128 7.75 -8.64 -19.34
CA THR A 128 8.29 -9.18 -18.09
C THR A 128 7.34 -9.14 -16.92
N PHE A 129 6.23 -8.41 -17.03
CA PHE A 129 5.23 -8.34 -15.97
C PHE A 129 4.53 -9.68 -15.79
N LYS A 130 4.23 -10.00 -14.55
CA LYS A 130 3.57 -11.25 -14.16
C LYS A 130 2.13 -10.96 -13.73
N GLY A 131 1.18 -11.61 -14.39
CA GLY A 131 -0.22 -11.64 -13.97
C GLY A 131 -0.46 -12.76 -12.96
N LEU A 132 -1.11 -12.44 -11.84
CA LEU A 132 -1.38 -13.35 -10.74
C LEU A 132 -2.87 -13.44 -10.46
N SER A 133 -3.36 -14.69 -10.33
CA SER A 133 -4.72 -15.01 -9.92
C SER A 133 -4.67 -16.14 -8.87
N GLY A 134 -5.83 -16.56 -8.39
CA GLY A 134 -5.92 -17.65 -7.41
C GLY A 134 -7.35 -17.89 -6.98
N ASP A 135 -7.54 -18.74 -5.99
CA ASP A 135 -8.85 -18.87 -5.37
C ASP A 135 -9.23 -17.58 -4.62
N ARG A 136 -10.53 -17.35 -4.50
CA ARG A 136 -11.10 -16.14 -3.89
C ARG A 136 -10.58 -15.89 -2.49
N VAL A 137 -10.45 -16.93 -1.68
CA VAL A 137 -10.01 -16.81 -0.28
C VAL A 137 -8.58 -16.28 -0.20
N ARG A 138 -7.68 -16.78 -1.06
CA ARG A 138 -6.28 -16.32 -1.13
C ARG A 138 -6.19 -14.90 -1.64
N ILE A 139 -6.91 -14.55 -2.68
CA ILE A 139 -6.96 -13.17 -3.20
C ILE A 139 -7.44 -12.21 -2.12
N GLU A 140 -8.53 -12.53 -1.41
CA GLU A 140 -9.02 -11.69 -0.30
C GLU A 140 -8.03 -11.58 0.85
N GLN A 141 -7.26 -12.63 1.16
CA GLN A 141 -6.19 -12.57 2.17
C GLN A 141 -5.08 -11.61 1.77
N VAL A 142 -4.66 -11.65 0.49
CA VAL A 142 -3.65 -10.72 -0.04
C VAL A 142 -4.19 -9.29 -0.02
N MET A 143 -5.40 -9.06 -0.51
CA MET A 143 -6.05 -7.75 -0.50
C MET A 143 -6.11 -7.14 0.91
N ARG A 144 -6.50 -7.95 1.92
CA ARG A 144 -6.52 -7.49 3.32
C ARG A 144 -5.13 -7.05 3.82
N ARG A 145 -4.07 -7.81 3.51
CA ARG A 145 -2.68 -7.46 3.90
C ARG A 145 -2.20 -6.16 3.26
N TYR A 146 -2.61 -5.92 2.02
CA TYR A 146 -2.25 -4.73 1.26
C TYR A 146 -3.25 -3.57 1.43
N GLN A 147 -4.29 -3.77 2.27
CA GLN A 147 -5.36 -2.81 2.49
C GLN A 147 -6.04 -2.37 1.18
N VAL A 148 -6.18 -3.30 0.25
CA VAL A 148 -6.88 -3.10 -1.02
C VAL A 148 -8.37 -3.26 -0.78
N TYR A 149 -9.12 -2.21 -1.12
CA TYR A 149 -10.57 -2.28 -1.22
C TYR A 149 -10.95 -2.82 -2.60
N ALA A 150 -11.92 -3.71 -2.68
CA ALA A 150 -12.58 -4.10 -3.91
C ALA A 150 -14.02 -4.53 -3.61
N GLN A 151 -14.97 -4.01 -4.38
CA GLN A 151 -16.38 -4.33 -4.27
C GLN A 151 -17.03 -4.39 -5.65
N LYS A 152 -17.77 -5.44 -5.93
CA LYS A 152 -18.58 -5.54 -7.15
C LYS A 152 -19.66 -4.45 -7.15
N ALA A 153 -19.81 -3.78 -8.28
CA ALA A 153 -20.81 -2.77 -8.55
C ALA A 153 -21.61 -3.16 -9.81
N GLY A 154 -22.94 -3.09 -9.73
CA GLY A 154 -23.88 -3.53 -10.78
C GLY A 154 -24.76 -4.67 -10.30
N GLU A 155 -25.97 -4.75 -10.88
CA GLU A 155 -26.99 -5.75 -10.50
C GLU A 155 -26.89 -7.04 -11.33
N ASP A 156 -26.26 -6.97 -12.54
CA ASP A 156 -26.08 -8.12 -13.43
C ASP A 156 -24.83 -8.91 -13.06
N PRO A 157 -24.96 -10.18 -12.60
CA PRO A 157 -23.81 -11.01 -12.26
C PRO A 157 -22.87 -11.31 -13.44
N SER A 158 -23.34 -11.14 -14.68
CA SER A 158 -22.54 -11.36 -15.89
C SER A 158 -21.87 -10.09 -16.41
N ASN A 159 -22.34 -8.92 -15.98
CA ASN A 159 -21.87 -7.62 -16.46
C ASN A 159 -21.79 -6.60 -15.31
N TYR A 160 -20.79 -6.77 -14.44
CA TYR A 160 -20.53 -5.89 -13.32
C TYR A 160 -19.16 -5.22 -13.46
N THR A 161 -19.00 -4.08 -12.82
CA THR A 161 -17.69 -3.46 -12.55
C THR A 161 -17.21 -3.82 -11.15
N VAL A 162 -15.93 -3.57 -10.87
CA VAL A 162 -15.38 -3.68 -9.52
C VAL A 162 -14.79 -2.33 -9.14
N ASP A 163 -15.40 -1.71 -8.13
CA ASP A 163 -14.81 -0.53 -7.49
C ASP A 163 -13.63 -0.99 -6.65
N HIS A 164 -12.43 -0.49 -6.91
CA HIS A 164 -11.22 -0.92 -6.19
C HIS A 164 -10.23 0.22 -5.96
N SER A 165 -9.34 0.00 -5.00
CA SER A 165 -8.20 0.90 -4.76
C SER A 165 -7.28 0.91 -5.98
N SER A 166 -7.05 2.11 -6.56
CA SER A 166 -6.21 2.28 -7.75
C SER A 166 -4.87 2.92 -7.35
N ARG A 167 -3.95 2.07 -6.88
CA ARG A 167 -2.61 2.49 -6.44
C ARG A 167 -1.55 1.48 -6.87
N ILE A 168 -0.37 1.98 -7.23
CA ILE A 168 0.81 1.14 -7.46
C ILE A 168 1.61 1.09 -6.16
N TYR A 169 1.83 -0.11 -5.64
CA TYR A 169 2.61 -0.38 -4.45
C TYR A 169 4.06 -0.63 -4.82
N LEU A 170 5.00 0.06 -4.20
CA LEU A 170 6.42 -0.24 -4.28
C LEU A 170 6.84 -0.94 -2.99
N MET A 171 7.29 -2.18 -3.12
CA MET A 171 7.71 -3.02 -2.00
C MET A 171 9.21 -3.33 -2.14
N ASN A 172 9.89 -3.51 -1.00
CA ASN A 172 11.24 -4.06 -1.02
C ASN A 172 11.23 -5.61 -1.07
N SER A 173 12.40 -6.23 -1.10
CA SER A 173 12.57 -7.69 -1.11
C SER A 173 11.98 -8.40 0.12
N ASP A 174 11.80 -7.72 1.25
CA ASP A 174 11.11 -8.24 2.45
C ASP A 174 9.58 -8.03 2.41
N ALA A 175 9.04 -7.60 1.27
CA ALA A 175 7.66 -7.21 1.08
C ALA A 175 7.16 -6.13 2.05
N LYS A 176 8.03 -5.19 2.44
CA LYS A 176 7.68 -3.98 3.19
C LYS A 176 7.35 -2.85 2.22
N LEU A 177 6.36 -2.06 2.54
CA LEU A 177 5.96 -0.90 1.74
C LEU A 177 7.04 0.19 1.79
N MET A 178 7.54 0.59 0.62
CA MET A 178 8.51 1.66 0.41
C MET A 178 7.83 2.94 -0.09
N ALA A 179 6.89 2.80 -1.03
CA ALA A 179 6.08 3.90 -1.54
C ALA A 179 4.72 3.41 -2.02
N LEU A 180 3.76 4.33 -2.07
CA LEU A 180 2.42 4.08 -2.58
C LEU A 180 2.07 5.20 -3.56
N PHE A 181 2.04 4.89 -4.86
CA PHE A 181 1.78 5.87 -5.89
C PHE A 181 0.28 5.97 -6.19
N SER A 182 -0.23 7.19 -6.16
CA SER A 182 -1.60 7.51 -6.58
C SER A 182 -1.64 7.83 -8.07
N MET A 183 -2.85 7.92 -8.62
CA MET A 183 -3.07 8.32 -10.01
C MET A 183 -2.50 9.71 -10.34
N ASP A 184 -2.39 10.59 -9.35
CA ASP A 184 -1.87 11.97 -9.49
C ASP A 184 -0.34 12.05 -9.43
N THR A 185 0.35 10.97 -9.06
CA THR A 185 1.82 10.95 -9.01
C THR A 185 2.37 10.91 -10.44
N ASP A 186 3.14 11.89 -10.86
CA ASP A 186 3.71 11.90 -12.21
C ASP A 186 4.81 10.83 -12.38
N ILE A 187 5.02 10.39 -13.62
CA ILE A 187 5.94 9.31 -13.96
C ILE A 187 7.40 9.64 -13.60
N PRO A 188 7.94 10.84 -13.89
CA PRO A 188 9.29 11.20 -13.45
C PRO A 188 9.49 11.07 -11.95
N THR A 189 8.55 11.57 -11.14
CA THR A 189 8.59 11.42 -9.68
C THR A 189 8.60 9.95 -9.25
N MET A 190 7.78 9.10 -9.89
CA MET A 190 7.78 7.66 -9.61
C MET A 190 9.13 7.01 -9.92
N ILE A 191 9.74 7.34 -11.07
CA ILE A 191 11.06 6.82 -11.49
C ILE A 191 12.13 7.22 -10.47
N ASP A 192 12.17 8.49 -10.07
CA ASP A 192 13.15 9.00 -9.12
C ASP A 192 12.99 8.35 -7.75
N GLN A 193 11.76 8.14 -7.28
CA GLN A 193 11.52 7.43 -6.02
C GLN A 193 11.95 5.97 -6.10
N VAL A 194 11.63 5.24 -7.18
CA VAL A 194 12.09 3.85 -7.35
C VAL A 194 13.62 3.79 -7.33
N LYS A 195 14.31 4.69 -8.06
CA LYS A 195 15.78 4.76 -8.07
C LYS A 195 16.40 5.08 -6.71
N THR A 196 15.69 5.82 -5.87
CA THR A 196 16.17 6.13 -4.51
C THR A 196 16.23 4.88 -3.61
N PHE A 197 15.42 3.85 -3.90
CA PHE A 197 15.35 2.62 -3.11
C PHE A 197 16.15 1.46 -3.73
N LEU A 198 16.75 1.64 -4.92
CA LEU A 198 17.65 0.71 -5.58
C LEU A 198 19.11 0.93 -5.18
#